data_57f647f04344c7df0392f2244a6df315
#
_entry.id   57f647f04344c7df0392f2244a6df315
#
_cell.length_a   1.000
_cell.length_b   1.000
_cell.length_c   1.000
_cell.angle_alpha   90.00
_cell.angle_beta   90.00
_cell.angle_gamma   90.00
#
_symmetry.space_group_name_H-M   'P 1'
#
loop_
_entity.id
_entity.type
_entity.pdbx_description
1 polymer ?
#
loop_
_entity_poly.entity_id
_entity_poly.type
_entity_poly.pdbx_seq_one_letter_code
_entity_poly.pdbx_strand_id
1 'polypeptide(L)'
;QSACAYHNVPLPTVDFRGTVKLHGTNAAMVIAHDGTWHCQSRERIITPQDDNAGFAAWVYGNKDDWDRVAATLSTAILSDEETVQVYGEWCGGNIQKNVGLSHLPKMFVIFGIRFSTDAESTAWQETNKWKHYVFEHYGTPKPSNLHFADDFPTYNVTVDFNSPTLVQNQLVEITEAVEKDCPV
;
A
#
# COMPACT_ATOMS: atom_id res chain seq x y z
N GLN A 1 -9.00 -24.98 -3.50
CA GLN A 1 -9.02 -26.34 -2.88
C GLN A 1 -10.09 -27.22 -3.49
N SER A 2 -11.34 -26.76 -3.61
CA SER A 2 -12.46 -27.60 -4.13
C SER A 2 -12.25 -28.12 -5.56
N ALA A 3 -11.68 -27.30 -6.46
CA ALA A 3 -11.40 -27.74 -7.84
C ALA A 3 -10.33 -28.86 -7.88
N CYS A 4 -9.26 -28.73 -7.09
CA CYS A 4 -8.23 -29.76 -7.00
C CYS A 4 -8.76 -31.06 -6.41
N ALA A 5 -9.60 -31.01 -5.37
CA ALA A 5 -10.23 -32.17 -4.78
C ALA A 5 -11.17 -32.89 -5.78
N TYR A 6 -11.95 -32.12 -6.58
CA TYR A 6 -12.84 -32.64 -7.55
C TYR A 6 -12.14 -33.40 -8.70
N HIS A 7 -10.97 -32.88 -9.12
CA HIS A 7 -10.18 -33.49 -10.20
C HIS A 7 -9.07 -34.43 -9.70
N ASN A 8 -8.98 -34.67 -8.40
CA ASN A 8 -7.93 -35.47 -7.77
C ASN A 8 -6.51 -34.98 -8.14
N VAL A 9 -6.34 -33.66 -8.26
CA VAL A 9 -5.06 -33.00 -8.58
C VAL A 9 -4.41 -32.53 -7.29
N PRO A 10 -3.09 -32.70 -7.09
CA PRO A 10 -2.38 -32.15 -5.94
C PRO A 10 -2.59 -30.63 -5.83
N LEU A 11 -2.68 -30.12 -4.60
CA LEU A 11 -2.74 -28.69 -4.37
C LEU A 11 -1.39 -28.05 -4.73
N PRO A 12 -1.38 -26.78 -5.17
CA PRO A 12 -0.15 -26.12 -5.59
C PRO A 12 0.78 -25.84 -4.40
N THR A 13 2.07 -25.74 -4.69
CA THR A 13 3.04 -25.06 -3.85
C THR A 13 3.18 -23.64 -4.36
N VAL A 14 3.09 -22.64 -3.48
CA VAL A 14 3.08 -21.21 -3.86
C VAL A 14 4.05 -20.44 -2.98
N ASP A 15 4.88 -19.62 -3.62
CA ASP A 15 5.75 -18.69 -2.95
C ASP A 15 4.99 -17.39 -2.65
N PHE A 16 5.05 -16.96 -1.39
CA PHE A 16 4.49 -15.70 -0.91
C PHE A 16 5.62 -14.78 -0.46
N ARG A 17 5.48 -13.51 -0.81
CA ARG A 17 6.26 -12.42 -0.22
C ARG A 17 5.36 -11.62 0.70
N GLY A 18 5.71 -11.62 1.99
CA GLY A 18 4.98 -10.89 3.04
C GLY A 18 5.68 -9.60 3.43
N THR A 19 4.92 -8.63 3.84
CA THR A 19 5.38 -7.39 4.49
C THR A 19 4.87 -7.34 5.92
N VAL A 20 5.47 -6.49 6.75
CA VAL A 20 4.95 -6.22 8.09
C VAL A 20 3.60 -5.52 7.97
N LYS A 21 2.59 -6.03 8.68
CA LYS A 21 1.29 -5.39 8.75
C LYS A 21 1.38 -4.16 9.67
N LEU A 22 1.22 -2.99 9.10
CA LEU A 22 1.13 -1.74 9.83
C LEU A 22 -0.28 -1.53 10.39
N HIS A 23 -0.37 -0.97 11.58
CA HIS A 23 -1.63 -0.64 12.23
C HIS A 23 -1.89 0.86 12.18
N GLY A 24 -2.82 1.27 11.36
CA GLY A 24 -3.23 2.65 11.18
C GLY A 24 -4.67 2.73 10.67
N THR A 25 -4.87 3.50 9.63
CA THR A 25 -6.12 3.60 8.88
C THR A 25 -5.84 3.62 7.40
N ASN A 26 -6.68 2.94 6.62
CA ASN A 26 -6.56 2.92 5.17
C ASN A 26 -6.80 4.32 4.59
N ALA A 27 -5.93 4.74 3.69
CA ALA A 27 -6.02 6.00 2.99
C ALA A 27 -5.58 5.85 1.54
N ALA A 28 -6.05 6.74 0.68
CA ALA A 28 -5.66 6.75 -0.72
C ALA A 28 -5.60 8.16 -1.29
N MET A 29 -4.73 8.32 -2.30
CA MET A 29 -4.79 9.41 -3.27
C MET A 29 -5.39 8.89 -4.56
N VAL A 30 -6.37 9.58 -5.10
CA VAL A 30 -6.98 9.30 -6.39
C VAL A 30 -6.61 10.42 -7.34
N ILE A 31 -5.99 10.08 -8.47
CA ILE A 31 -5.42 11.00 -9.44
C ILE A 31 -6.11 10.76 -10.77
N ALA A 32 -6.67 11.81 -11.36
CA ALA A 32 -7.32 11.78 -12.67
C ALA A 32 -6.33 12.06 -13.82
N HIS A 33 -6.76 11.81 -15.03
CA HIS A 33 -5.98 12.03 -16.26
C HIS A 33 -5.48 13.48 -16.40
N ASP A 34 -6.28 14.46 -15.99
CA ASP A 34 -5.91 15.89 -16.03
C ASP A 34 -4.93 16.31 -14.91
N GLY A 35 -4.49 15.37 -14.08
CA GLY A 35 -3.61 15.61 -12.93
C GLY A 35 -4.31 16.13 -11.69
N THR A 36 -5.62 16.33 -11.72
CA THR A 36 -6.38 16.64 -10.51
C THR A 36 -6.41 15.44 -9.57
N TRP A 37 -6.51 15.68 -8.26
CA TRP A 37 -6.48 14.63 -7.27
C TRP A 37 -7.38 14.94 -6.07
N HIS A 38 -7.75 13.90 -5.35
CA HIS A 38 -8.42 14.01 -4.06
C HIS A 38 -7.93 12.92 -3.09
N CYS A 39 -8.15 13.17 -1.80
CA CYS A 39 -7.89 12.21 -0.74
C CYS A 39 -9.13 11.36 -0.47
N GLN A 40 -8.90 10.09 -0.15
CA GLN A 40 -9.98 9.14 0.16
C GLN A 40 -9.61 8.30 1.38
N SER A 41 -10.58 8.04 2.24
CA SER A 41 -10.56 6.97 3.22
C SER A 41 -11.11 5.68 2.59
N ARG A 42 -11.25 4.61 3.37
CA ARG A 42 -11.87 3.37 2.86
C ARG A 42 -13.26 3.58 2.27
N GLU A 43 -14.05 4.52 2.81
CA GLU A 43 -15.48 4.62 2.54
C GLU A 43 -15.90 5.94 1.88
N ARG A 44 -15.05 6.98 1.93
CA ARG A 44 -15.44 8.31 1.45
C ARG A 44 -14.24 9.17 1.02
N ILE A 45 -14.55 10.16 0.19
CA ILE A 45 -13.64 11.28 -0.08
C ILE A 45 -13.49 12.09 1.21
N ILE A 46 -12.28 12.53 1.50
CA ILE A 46 -11.92 13.32 2.68
C ILE A 46 -11.22 14.62 2.29
N THR A 47 -11.38 15.62 3.12
CA THR A 47 -10.77 16.95 2.98
C THR A 47 -10.15 17.36 4.33
N PRO A 48 -9.31 18.41 4.40
CA PRO A 48 -8.80 18.90 5.67
C PRO A 48 -9.88 19.30 6.69
N GLN A 49 -11.09 19.67 6.21
CA GLN A 49 -12.24 20.04 7.05
C GLN A 49 -13.06 18.83 7.50
N ASP A 50 -13.03 17.76 6.72
CA ASP A 50 -13.70 16.48 7.03
C ASP A 50 -12.69 15.34 6.83
N ASP A 51 -11.74 15.24 7.75
CA ASP A 51 -10.54 14.42 7.63
C ASP A 51 -10.70 13.03 8.28
N ASN A 52 -9.75 12.17 8.00
CA ASN A 52 -9.53 10.88 8.65
C ASN A 52 -8.14 10.86 9.32
N ALA A 53 -8.10 11.03 10.62
CA ALA A 53 -6.88 11.02 11.43
C ALA A 53 -5.79 12.02 10.97
N GLY A 54 -6.15 13.06 10.21
CA GLY A 54 -5.24 14.09 9.71
C GLY A 54 -4.52 13.72 8.42
N PHE A 55 -4.98 12.72 7.67
CA PHE A 55 -4.37 12.33 6.40
C PHE A 55 -4.53 13.43 5.34
N ALA A 56 -5.76 13.92 5.14
CA ALA A 56 -6.00 14.98 4.16
C ALA A 56 -5.25 16.26 4.53
N ALA A 57 -5.21 16.64 5.81
CA ALA A 57 -4.44 17.79 6.27
C ALA A 57 -2.94 17.63 5.95
N TRP A 58 -2.38 16.43 6.14
CA TRP A 58 -0.99 16.14 5.79
C TRP A 58 -0.74 16.22 4.27
N VAL A 59 -1.63 15.67 3.44
CA VAL A 59 -1.53 15.75 1.97
C VAL A 59 -1.56 17.20 1.52
N TYR A 60 -2.51 17.99 2.00
CA TYR A 60 -2.61 19.41 1.65
C TYR A 60 -1.45 20.25 2.20
N GLY A 61 -0.85 19.84 3.32
CA GLY A 61 0.39 20.44 3.84
C GLY A 61 1.62 20.17 2.96
N ASN A 62 1.58 19.13 2.13
CA ASN A 62 2.62 18.77 1.15
C ASN A 62 2.09 18.89 -0.29
N LYS A 63 1.17 19.84 -0.53
CA LYS A 63 0.44 19.95 -1.79
C LYS A 63 1.34 20.07 -3.01
N ASP A 64 2.38 20.88 -2.94
CA ASP A 64 3.28 21.12 -4.07
C ASP A 64 4.01 19.83 -4.51
N ASP A 65 4.38 18.98 -3.56
CA ASP A 65 5.00 17.69 -3.85
C ASP A 65 3.97 16.71 -4.42
N TRP A 66 2.75 16.69 -3.87
CA TRP A 66 1.67 15.86 -4.39
C TRP A 66 1.18 16.30 -5.77
N ASP A 67 1.17 17.60 -6.08
CA ASP A 67 0.87 18.11 -7.42
C ASP A 67 1.89 17.56 -8.45
N ARG A 68 3.18 17.51 -8.09
CA ARG A 68 4.23 16.94 -8.95
C ARG A 68 4.09 15.42 -9.10
N VAL A 69 3.79 14.71 -8.00
CA VAL A 69 3.52 13.27 -8.05
C VAL A 69 2.31 12.99 -8.94
N ALA A 70 1.23 13.75 -8.79
CA ALA A 70 0.03 13.61 -9.59
C ALA A 70 0.28 13.90 -11.07
N ALA A 71 1.00 14.99 -11.38
CA ALA A 71 1.39 15.33 -12.75
C ALA A 71 2.24 14.22 -13.41
N THR A 72 3.15 13.59 -12.65
CA THR A 72 3.94 12.47 -13.16
C THR A 72 3.09 11.21 -13.37
N LEU A 73 2.23 10.85 -12.41
CA LEU A 73 1.39 9.66 -12.52
C LEU A 73 0.31 9.79 -13.58
N SER A 74 -0.25 11.00 -13.78
CA SER A 74 -1.27 11.24 -14.81
C SER A 74 -0.75 10.99 -16.23
N THR A 75 0.57 11.12 -16.48
CA THR A 75 1.15 10.80 -17.79
C THR A 75 1.03 9.32 -18.16
N ALA A 76 0.82 8.45 -17.18
CA ALA A 76 0.62 7.02 -17.41
C ALA A 76 -0.85 6.63 -17.59
N ILE A 77 -1.78 7.57 -17.43
CA ILE A 77 -3.22 7.39 -17.67
C ILE A 77 -3.50 7.51 -19.16
N LEU A 78 -4.20 6.54 -19.73
CA LEU A 78 -4.41 6.42 -21.17
C LEU A 78 -5.75 7.00 -21.64
N SER A 79 -6.69 7.26 -20.74
CA SER A 79 -8.01 7.82 -21.07
C SER A 79 -8.55 8.72 -19.96
N ASP A 80 -9.47 9.62 -20.29
CA ASP A 80 -10.12 10.54 -19.34
C ASP A 80 -10.98 9.81 -18.28
N GLU A 81 -11.38 8.57 -18.57
CA GLU A 81 -12.16 7.74 -17.65
C GLU A 81 -11.28 6.94 -16.66
N GLU A 82 -9.97 6.90 -16.91
CA GLU A 82 -9.04 6.16 -16.07
C GLU A 82 -8.51 7.02 -14.93
N THR A 83 -8.30 6.41 -13.78
CA THR A 83 -7.67 7.03 -12.62
C THR A 83 -6.54 6.18 -12.09
N VAL A 84 -5.53 6.81 -11.49
CA VAL A 84 -4.52 6.15 -10.67
C VAL A 84 -4.91 6.29 -9.20
N GLN A 85 -5.00 5.16 -8.52
CA GLN A 85 -5.29 5.10 -7.09
C GLN A 85 -4.04 4.62 -6.36
N VAL A 86 -3.51 5.45 -5.47
CA VAL A 86 -2.34 5.17 -4.63
C VAL A 86 -2.83 4.84 -3.23
N TYR A 87 -2.84 3.57 -2.88
CA TYR A 87 -3.31 3.06 -1.59
C TYR A 87 -2.18 2.90 -0.59
N GLY A 88 -2.45 3.26 0.65
CA GLY A 88 -1.51 3.09 1.75
C GLY A 88 -2.18 3.02 3.12
N GLU A 89 -1.35 2.74 4.12
CA GLU A 89 -1.72 2.83 5.52
C GLU A 89 -1.22 4.17 6.08
N TRP A 90 -2.14 4.97 6.61
CA TRP A 90 -1.83 6.17 7.39
C TRP A 90 -1.67 5.76 8.85
N CYS A 91 -0.44 5.77 9.36
CA CYS A 91 -0.09 5.18 10.66
C CYS A 91 0.88 6.05 11.47
N GLY A 92 1.17 5.64 12.70
CA GLY A 92 1.95 6.43 13.66
C GLY A 92 1.11 7.47 14.42
N GLY A 93 1.75 8.28 15.25
CA GLY A 93 1.14 9.42 15.94
C GLY A 93 -0.11 9.11 16.76
N ASN A 94 -0.19 7.94 17.39
CA ASN A 94 -1.36 7.46 18.15
C ASN A 94 -2.66 7.33 17.34
N ILE A 95 -2.60 7.16 16.01
CA ILE A 95 -3.76 6.83 15.18
C ILE A 95 -4.40 5.53 15.68
N GLN A 96 -3.56 4.51 15.93
CA GLN A 96 -3.93 3.32 16.69
C GLN A 96 -3.15 3.31 18.01
N LYS A 97 -3.86 3.09 19.12
CA LYS A 97 -3.25 3.01 20.46
C LYS A 97 -2.73 1.61 20.75
N ASN A 98 -1.70 1.54 21.58
CA ASN A 98 -1.10 0.27 22.05
C ASN A 98 -0.54 -0.62 20.92
N VAL A 99 -0.02 0.00 19.88
CA VAL A 99 0.72 -0.67 18.81
C VAL A 99 2.15 -0.12 18.73
N GLY A 100 3.09 -0.88 18.19
CA GLY A 100 4.50 -0.50 18.10
C GLY A 100 4.73 0.86 17.44
N LEU A 101 3.90 1.25 16.48
CA LEU A 101 4.00 2.50 15.73
C LEU A 101 3.45 3.74 16.46
N SER A 102 2.80 3.58 17.61
CA SER A 102 2.05 4.69 18.24
C SER A 102 2.95 5.87 18.64
N HIS A 103 4.23 5.65 18.90
CA HIS A 103 5.21 6.65 19.30
C HIS A 103 5.96 7.29 18.11
N LEU A 104 5.83 6.74 16.92
CA LEU A 104 6.47 7.27 15.72
C LEU A 104 5.70 8.47 15.16
N PRO A 105 6.35 9.34 14.39
CA PRO A 105 5.66 10.35 13.61
C PRO A 105 4.60 9.73 12.70
N LYS A 106 3.56 10.47 12.40
CA LYS A 106 2.59 10.03 11.38
C LYS A 106 3.28 9.88 10.03
N MET A 107 2.98 8.78 9.33
CA MET A 107 3.54 8.47 8.02
C MET A 107 2.51 7.80 7.12
N PHE A 108 2.65 8.00 5.82
CA PHE A 108 1.87 7.30 4.81
C PHE A 108 2.72 6.23 4.15
N VAL A 109 2.32 4.97 4.30
CA VAL A 109 3.05 3.83 3.76
C VAL A 109 2.26 3.23 2.61
N ILE A 110 2.72 3.47 1.38
CA ILE A 110 2.08 2.95 0.17
C ILE A 110 2.30 1.43 0.09
N PHE A 111 1.21 0.69 -0.07
CA PHE A 111 1.25 -0.76 -0.26
C PHE A 111 0.65 -1.21 -1.61
N GLY A 112 0.01 -0.33 -2.36
CA GLY A 112 -0.58 -0.68 -3.65
C GLY A 112 -0.85 0.53 -4.53
N ILE A 113 -0.67 0.34 -5.83
CA ILE A 113 -1.05 1.31 -6.85
C ILE A 113 -1.96 0.57 -7.83
N ARG A 114 -3.03 1.22 -8.24
CA ARG A 114 -4.04 0.62 -9.10
C ARG A 114 -4.48 1.60 -10.17
N PHE A 115 -4.56 1.12 -11.40
CA PHE A 115 -5.27 1.79 -12.48
C PHE A 115 -6.71 1.29 -12.51
N SER A 116 -7.65 2.19 -12.59
CA SER A 116 -9.08 1.87 -12.59
C SER A 116 -9.77 2.69 -13.67
N THR A 117 -10.52 1.99 -14.51
CA THR A 117 -11.51 2.57 -15.42
C THR A 117 -12.90 2.26 -14.88
N ASP A 118 -13.94 2.95 -15.35
CA ASP A 118 -15.34 2.64 -15.04
C ASP A 118 -15.75 1.24 -15.57
N ALA A 119 -15.05 0.70 -16.55
CA ALA A 119 -15.13 -0.71 -16.93
C ALA A 119 -14.38 -1.54 -15.89
N GLU A 120 -14.97 -2.62 -15.36
CA GLU A 120 -14.49 -3.50 -14.27
C GLU A 120 -13.02 -4.01 -14.35
N SER A 121 -12.24 -3.52 -15.30
CA SER A 121 -10.83 -3.84 -15.52
C SER A 121 -9.93 -3.02 -14.61
N THR A 122 -9.53 -3.59 -13.51
CA THR A 122 -8.60 -2.96 -12.57
C THR A 122 -7.31 -3.75 -12.48
N ALA A 123 -6.18 -3.11 -12.76
CA ALA A 123 -4.86 -3.72 -12.69
C ALA A 123 -4.06 -3.18 -11.51
N TRP A 124 -3.71 -4.04 -10.56
CA TRP A 124 -2.72 -3.73 -9.53
C TRP A 124 -1.33 -3.68 -10.15
N GLN A 125 -0.56 -2.69 -9.73
CA GLN A 125 0.80 -2.47 -10.20
C GLN A 125 1.80 -2.74 -9.08
N GLU A 126 3.01 -3.15 -9.47
CA GLU A 126 4.13 -3.29 -8.55
C GLU A 126 4.58 -1.92 -8.04
N THR A 127 4.51 -1.71 -6.73
CA THR A 127 4.85 -0.45 -6.07
C THR A 127 6.28 -0.01 -6.33
N ASN A 128 7.24 -0.94 -6.40
CA ASN A 128 8.65 -0.65 -6.66
C ASN A 128 8.89 -0.05 -8.05
N LYS A 129 8.16 -0.48 -9.07
CA LYS A 129 8.24 0.12 -10.41
C LYS A 129 7.83 1.58 -10.38
N TRP A 130 6.73 1.88 -9.67
CA TRP A 130 6.22 3.23 -9.58
C TRP A 130 7.06 4.12 -8.67
N LYS A 131 7.62 3.59 -7.58
CA LYS A 131 8.62 4.28 -6.77
C LYS A 131 9.80 4.73 -7.62
N HIS A 132 10.37 3.80 -8.41
CA HIS A 132 11.46 4.11 -9.32
C HIS A 132 11.04 5.13 -10.38
N TYR A 133 9.90 4.93 -11.03
CA TYR A 133 9.40 5.80 -12.08
C TYR A 133 9.21 7.25 -11.59
N VAL A 134 8.47 7.45 -10.51
CA VAL A 134 8.10 8.78 -10.02
C VAL A 134 9.30 9.49 -9.36
N PHE A 135 10.00 8.83 -8.46
CA PHE A 135 10.97 9.49 -7.60
C PHE A 135 12.42 9.40 -8.09
N GLU A 136 12.79 8.31 -8.75
CA GLU A 136 14.16 8.12 -9.23
C GLU A 136 14.34 8.54 -10.68
N HIS A 137 13.43 8.14 -11.58
CA HIS A 137 13.52 8.47 -13.00
C HIS A 137 13.13 9.92 -13.28
N TYR A 138 11.98 10.38 -12.79
CA TYR A 138 11.55 11.77 -12.97
C TYR A 138 12.10 12.74 -11.93
N GLY A 139 12.73 12.24 -10.87
CA GLY A 139 13.30 13.08 -9.81
C GLY A 139 12.25 13.90 -9.05
N THR A 140 11.00 13.43 -9.02
CA THR A 140 9.92 14.10 -8.30
C THR A 140 10.25 14.12 -6.80
N PRO A 141 10.13 15.26 -6.11
CA PRO A 141 10.34 15.31 -4.68
C PRO A 141 9.38 14.37 -3.95
N LYS A 142 9.92 13.59 -3.02
CA LYS A 142 9.12 12.70 -2.18
C LYS A 142 8.53 13.50 -1.02
N PRO A 143 7.20 13.50 -0.82
CA PRO A 143 6.59 14.12 0.36
C PRO A 143 7.21 13.61 1.66
N SER A 144 7.34 14.50 2.64
CA SER A 144 7.88 14.15 3.96
C SER A 144 7.04 13.05 4.61
N ASN A 145 7.68 12.06 5.22
CA ASN A 145 7.03 10.89 5.85
C ASN A 145 6.19 10.02 4.88
N LEU A 146 6.53 10.05 3.59
CA LEU A 146 6.04 9.08 2.63
C LEU A 146 6.99 7.89 2.57
N HIS A 147 6.45 6.68 2.68
CA HIS A 147 7.19 5.42 2.58
C HIS A 147 6.47 4.44 1.66
N PHE A 148 7.17 3.37 1.30
CA PHE A 148 6.58 2.22 0.61
C PHE A 148 6.67 1.00 1.53
N ALA A 149 5.74 0.06 1.41
CA ALA A 149 5.77 -1.17 2.20
C ALA A 149 7.07 -1.96 2.00
N ASP A 150 7.67 -1.85 0.81
CA ASP A 150 8.96 -2.48 0.48
C ASP A 150 10.19 -1.71 1.01
N ASP A 151 10.02 -0.54 1.62
CA ASP A 151 11.10 0.14 2.35
C ASP A 151 11.42 -0.56 3.67
N PHE A 152 10.51 -1.42 4.14
CA PHE A 152 10.64 -2.24 5.35
C PHE A 152 10.98 -3.69 5.00
N PRO A 153 11.48 -4.48 5.97
CA PRO A 153 11.80 -5.88 5.76
C PRO A 153 10.64 -6.69 5.18
N THR A 154 10.98 -7.58 4.24
CA THR A 154 10.03 -8.49 3.62
C THR A 154 10.44 -9.93 3.90
N TYR A 155 9.46 -10.83 3.94
CA TYR A 155 9.65 -12.23 4.30
C TYR A 155 9.12 -13.11 3.17
N ASN A 156 9.92 -14.09 2.76
CA ASN A 156 9.50 -15.07 1.76
C ASN A 156 9.07 -16.36 2.46
N VAL A 157 7.89 -16.84 2.10
CA VAL A 157 7.32 -18.06 2.66
C VAL A 157 6.78 -18.91 1.53
N THR A 158 7.27 -20.16 1.43
CA THR A 158 6.77 -21.14 0.48
C THR A 158 5.72 -22.01 1.16
N VAL A 159 4.50 -21.99 0.65
CA VAL A 159 3.37 -22.77 1.19
C VAL A 159 3.07 -23.94 0.27
N ASP A 160 3.31 -25.15 0.76
CA ASP A 160 2.75 -26.37 0.16
C ASP A 160 1.34 -26.61 0.72
N PHE A 161 0.32 -26.39 -0.09
CA PHE A 161 -1.06 -26.57 0.33
C PHE A 161 -1.47 -28.04 0.54
N ASN A 162 -0.60 -29.00 0.19
CA ASN A 162 -0.80 -30.41 0.56
C ASN A 162 -0.35 -30.68 2.02
N SER A 163 0.56 -29.86 2.54
CA SER A 163 1.15 -29.98 3.87
C SER A 163 1.23 -28.63 4.59
N PRO A 164 0.12 -27.90 4.80
CA PRO A 164 0.14 -26.50 5.28
C PRO A 164 0.70 -26.35 6.71
N THR A 165 0.72 -27.43 7.49
CA THR A 165 1.30 -27.42 8.84
C THR A 165 2.80 -27.19 8.85
N LEU A 166 3.52 -27.53 7.78
CA LEU A 166 4.96 -27.35 7.69
C LEU A 166 5.37 -25.87 7.68
N VAL A 167 4.50 -25.00 7.18
CA VAL A 167 4.76 -23.55 7.13
C VAL A 167 4.38 -22.84 8.43
N GLN A 168 3.59 -23.48 9.28
CA GLN A 168 3.08 -22.85 10.51
C GLN A 168 4.22 -22.40 11.44
N ASN A 169 5.23 -23.25 11.64
CA ASN A 169 6.37 -22.92 12.50
C ASN A 169 7.16 -21.74 11.91
N GLN A 170 7.38 -21.72 10.61
CA GLN A 170 8.06 -20.60 9.93
C GLN A 170 7.28 -19.27 10.09
N LEU A 171 5.96 -19.30 9.98
CA LEU A 171 5.13 -18.12 10.22
C LEU A 171 5.19 -17.65 11.67
N VAL A 172 5.21 -18.57 12.63
CA VAL A 172 5.40 -18.24 14.06
C VAL A 172 6.75 -17.58 14.29
N GLU A 173 7.83 -18.18 13.80
CA GLU A 173 9.20 -17.62 13.94
C GLU A 173 9.31 -16.22 13.34
N ILE A 174 8.74 -15.97 12.15
CA ILE A 174 8.71 -14.65 11.52
C ILE A 174 7.92 -13.65 12.38
N THR A 175 6.76 -14.06 12.90
CA THR A 175 5.92 -13.21 13.75
C THR A 175 6.63 -12.84 15.04
N GLU A 176 7.23 -13.81 15.72
CA GLU A 176 7.99 -13.58 16.96
C GLU A 176 9.22 -12.67 16.71
N ALA A 177 9.89 -12.82 15.57
CA ALA A 177 11.02 -11.96 15.22
C ALA A 177 10.57 -10.49 15.02
N VAL A 178 9.43 -10.27 14.36
CA VAL A 178 8.84 -8.93 14.18
C VAL A 178 8.37 -8.33 15.51
N GLU A 179 7.77 -9.13 16.39
CA GLU A 179 7.33 -8.67 17.71
C GLU A 179 8.51 -8.30 18.63
N LYS A 180 9.62 -9.03 18.52
CA LYS A 180 10.82 -8.80 19.33
C LYS A 180 11.58 -7.56 18.90
N ASP A 181 11.67 -7.30 17.60
CA ASP A 181 12.43 -6.20 17.03
C ASP A 181 11.62 -5.61 15.88
N CYS A 182 10.78 -4.59 16.21
CA CYS A 182 9.91 -3.95 15.25
C CYS A 182 10.76 -3.33 14.12
N PRO A 183 10.60 -3.75 12.87
CA PRO A 183 11.44 -3.32 11.76
C PRO A 183 11.07 -1.94 11.18
N VAL A 184 10.12 -1.24 11.78
CA VAL A 184 9.58 0.06 11.33
C VAL A 184 10.04 1.19 12.24
#